data_677e8b0e76072ca06b8d58b5d4f75a1a
#
_entry.id   677e8b0e76072ca06b8d58b5d4f75a1a
#
_cell.length_a   1.000
_cell.length_b   1.000
_cell.length_c   1.000
_cell.angle_alpha   90.00
_cell.angle_beta   90.00
_cell.angle_gamma   90.00
#
_symmetry.space_group_name_H-M   'P 1'
#
loop_
_entity.id
_entity.type
_entity.pdbx_description
1 polymer ?
#
loop_
_entity_poly.entity_id
_entity_poly.type
_entity_poly.pdbx_seq_one_letter_code
_entity_poly.pdbx_strand_id
1 'polypeptide(L)'
;MAVLREVELASQVSVRGEPQPGFPVESNTATGDVLWLGPDEWLVLGGREEDYPDAAAAVDVSANRVCFELAGEDVEDVLAQGCSLDLHPSVFPPGGCAQTLLARAQVILHRTDPERFRIFVRPSYEPYLRAWLEDALTSPRSSLRRR
;
A
#
# COMPACT_ATOMS: atom_id res chain seq x y z
N MET A 1 -0.81 20.42 2.07
CA MET A 1 -0.44 19.89 0.76
C MET A 1 0.29 18.56 0.92
N ALA A 2 -0.10 17.56 0.17
CA ALA A 2 0.51 16.24 0.30
C ALA A 2 1.97 16.25 -0.17
N VAL A 3 2.79 15.45 0.49
CA VAL A 3 4.22 15.30 0.19
C VAL A 3 4.48 13.84 -0.14
N LEU A 4 5.22 13.63 -1.22
CA LEU A 4 5.61 12.31 -1.70
C LEU A 4 7.06 12.05 -1.31
N ARG A 5 7.31 10.85 -0.75
CA ARG A 5 8.68 10.39 -0.52
C ARG A 5 8.78 8.89 -0.78
N GLU A 6 9.98 8.46 -1.10
CA GLU A 6 10.27 7.03 -1.22
C GLU A 6 10.60 6.49 0.18
N VAL A 7 10.08 5.31 0.48
CA VAL A 7 10.34 4.62 1.75
C VAL A 7 11.20 3.40 1.46
N GLU A 8 12.32 3.31 2.14
CA GLU A 8 13.17 2.14 2.04
C GLU A 8 12.61 1.03 2.93
N LEU A 9 12.39 -0.15 2.34
CA LEU A 9 11.89 -1.31 3.07
C LEU A 9 13.05 -2.23 3.42
N ALA A 10 13.08 -2.70 4.68
CA ALA A 10 14.14 -3.59 5.15
C ALA A 10 14.08 -4.94 4.45
N SER A 11 12.91 -5.56 4.44
CA SER A 11 12.66 -6.82 3.75
C SER A 11 11.18 -6.98 3.51
N GLN A 12 10.82 -7.93 2.64
CA GLN A 12 9.43 -8.29 2.39
C GLN A 12 9.35 -9.81 2.28
N VAL A 13 8.41 -10.42 2.98
CA VAL A 13 8.19 -11.86 2.95
C VAL A 13 6.75 -12.13 2.57
N SER A 14 6.55 -12.94 1.53
CA SER A 14 5.23 -13.45 1.15
C SER A 14 4.96 -14.70 1.95
N VAL A 15 3.89 -14.70 2.76
CA VAL A 15 3.50 -15.83 3.60
C VAL A 15 2.17 -16.37 3.10
N ARG A 16 2.11 -17.68 2.88
CA ARG A 16 0.87 -18.35 2.43
C ARG A 16 0.53 -19.50 3.37
N GLY A 17 -0.76 -19.78 3.47
CA GLY A 17 -1.31 -20.90 4.24
C GLY A 17 -2.24 -20.41 5.34
N GLU A 18 -2.18 -21.04 6.50
CA GLU A 18 -2.98 -20.64 7.64
C GLU A 18 -2.45 -19.34 8.24
N PRO A 19 -3.35 -18.49 8.81
CA PRO A 19 -2.89 -17.26 9.46
C PRO A 19 -1.92 -17.57 10.60
N GLN A 20 -0.81 -16.86 10.62
CA GLN A 20 0.14 -16.93 11.71
C GLN A 20 -0.36 -16.08 12.90
N PRO A 21 0.10 -16.32 14.12
CA PRO A 21 -0.32 -15.51 15.27
C PRO A 21 -0.12 -14.01 15.01
N GLY A 22 -1.17 -13.22 15.25
CA GLY A 22 -1.13 -11.78 15.08
C GLY A 22 -1.37 -11.29 13.67
N PHE A 23 -1.54 -12.17 12.68
CA PHE A 23 -1.82 -11.78 11.31
C PHE A 23 -3.29 -11.31 11.18
N PRO A 24 -3.55 -10.29 10.33
CA PRO A 24 -4.92 -9.86 10.10
C PRO A 24 -5.69 -10.94 9.34
N VAL A 25 -6.92 -11.21 9.77
CA VAL A 25 -7.79 -12.21 9.11
C VAL A 25 -8.97 -11.56 8.40
N GLU A 26 -9.24 -10.30 8.68
CA GLU A 26 -10.27 -9.55 8.00
C GLU A 26 -9.77 -9.06 6.65
N SER A 27 -10.60 -9.21 5.62
CA SER A 27 -10.24 -8.83 4.26
C SER A 27 -9.82 -7.35 4.18
N ASN A 28 -8.76 -7.11 3.41
CA ASN A 28 -8.29 -5.77 3.11
C ASN A 28 -7.90 -4.96 4.34
N THR A 29 -7.33 -5.64 5.34
CA THR A 29 -6.80 -4.97 6.53
C THR A 29 -5.32 -5.25 6.70
N ALA A 30 -4.67 -4.40 7.48
CA ALA A 30 -3.28 -4.56 7.88
C ALA A 30 -3.18 -4.46 9.38
N THR A 31 -2.28 -5.23 9.97
CA THR A 31 -1.95 -5.16 11.40
C THR A 31 -0.44 -4.93 11.50
N GLY A 32 -0.06 -3.71 11.90
CA GLY A 32 1.35 -3.34 11.90
C GLY A 32 1.95 -3.45 10.51
N ASP A 33 2.99 -4.27 10.38
CA ASP A 33 3.70 -4.47 9.13
C ASP A 33 3.23 -5.70 8.35
N VAL A 34 2.05 -6.23 8.65
CA VAL A 34 1.48 -7.38 7.97
C VAL A 34 0.25 -6.95 7.18
N LEU A 35 0.29 -7.12 5.86
CA LEU A 35 -0.79 -6.74 4.95
C LEU A 35 -1.53 -7.99 4.49
N TRP A 36 -2.85 -7.99 4.63
CA TRP A 36 -3.71 -9.04 4.10
C TRP A 36 -3.80 -8.91 2.58
N LEU A 37 -3.44 -9.94 1.83
CA LEU A 37 -3.55 -9.95 0.38
C LEU A 37 -4.59 -10.93 -0.14
N GLY A 38 -4.99 -11.87 0.67
CA GLY A 38 -5.99 -12.88 0.33
C GLY A 38 -6.28 -13.75 1.53
N PRO A 39 -7.28 -14.65 1.46
CA PRO A 39 -7.65 -15.50 2.59
C PRO A 39 -6.50 -16.36 3.12
N ASP A 40 -5.52 -16.65 2.27
CA ASP A 40 -4.38 -17.50 2.60
C ASP A 40 -3.06 -16.84 2.23
N GLU A 41 -3.03 -15.51 2.11
CA GLU A 41 -1.83 -14.80 1.66
C GLU A 41 -1.65 -13.49 2.38
N TRP A 42 -0.40 -13.25 2.85
CA TRP A 42 -0.02 -12.01 3.53
C TRP A 42 1.34 -11.52 3.02
N LEU A 43 1.51 -10.23 3.01
CA LEU A 43 2.82 -9.60 2.80
C LEU A 43 3.30 -9.06 4.14
N VAL A 44 4.45 -9.53 4.58
CA VAL A 44 5.07 -9.09 5.82
C VAL A 44 6.21 -8.15 5.47
N LEU A 45 6.19 -6.95 6.05
CA LEU A 45 7.23 -5.96 5.87
C LEU A 45 8.25 -6.13 7.00
N GLY A 46 9.41 -6.68 6.66
CA GLY A 46 10.42 -7.07 7.64
C GLY A 46 10.44 -8.58 7.86
N GLY A 47 11.35 -9.06 8.68
CA GLY A 47 11.45 -10.47 8.98
C GLY A 47 12.13 -11.29 7.89
N ARG A 48 12.09 -12.61 8.05
CA ARG A 48 12.74 -13.58 7.18
C ARG A 48 11.86 -14.80 6.98
N GLU A 49 12.18 -15.58 5.94
CA GLU A 49 11.45 -16.83 5.67
C GLU A 49 11.43 -17.78 6.86
N GLU A 50 12.55 -17.87 7.58
CA GLU A 50 12.68 -18.77 8.72
C GLU A 50 11.74 -18.42 9.89
N ASP A 51 11.21 -17.22 9.92
CA ASP A 51 10.30 -16.79 10.99
C ASP A 51 8.92 -17.48 10.89
N TYR A 52 8.65 -18.14 9.77
CA TYR A 52 7.33 -18.76 9.49
C TYR A 52 7.46 -20.24 9.10
N PRO A 53 8.01 -21.07 10.00
CA PRO A 53 8.24 -22.49 9.66
C PRO A 53 6.96 -23.29 9.47
N ASP A 54 5.84 -22.84 10.06
CA ASP A 54 4.56 -23.55 9.97
C ASP A 54 3.69 -23.08 8.81
N ALA A 55 4.13 -22.09 8.05
CA ALA A 55 3.40 -21.63 6.88
C ALA A 55 3.51 -22.64 5.74
N ALA A 56 2.49 -22.69 4.88
CA ALA A 56 2.55 -23.52 3.67
C ALA A 56 3.68 -23.05 2.75
N ALA A 57 3.94 -21.75 2.69
CA ALA A 57 5.08 -21.18 1.99
C ALA A 57 5.44 -19.84 2.61
N ALA A 58 6.74 -19.56 2.72
CA ALA A 58 7.25 -18.26 3.12
C ALA A 58 8.42 -17.93 2.20
N VAL A 59 8.29 -16.88 1.39
CA VAL A 59 9.25 -16.55 0.34
C VAL A 59 9.70 -15.12 0.48
N ASP A 60 11.00 -14.90 0.47
CA ASP A 60 11.57 -13.55 0.46
C ASP A 60 11.26 -12.92 -0.90
N VAL A 61 10.52 -11.82 -0.87
CA VAL A 61 10.14 -11.04 -2.05
C VAL A 61 10.61 -9.59 -1.94
N SER A 62 11.71 -9.37 -1.22
CA SER A 62 12.23 -8.03 -0.90
C SER A 62 12.50 -7.16 -2.13
N ALA A 63 12.84 -7.79 -3.26
CA ALA A 63 13.10 -7.07 -4.51
C ALA A 63 11.84 -6.86 -5.36
N ASN A 64 10.67 -7.37 -4.94
CA ASN A 64 9.48 -7.37 -5.80
C ASN A 64 8.73 -6.04 -5.80
N ARG A 65 8.90 -5.21 -4.78
CA ARG A 65 8.16 -3.95 -4.69
C ARG A 65 9.02 -2.85 -4.09
N VAL A 66 8.77 -1.64 -4.57
CA VAL A 66 9.25 -0.41 -3.92
C VAL A 66 8.07 0.27 -3.25
N CYS A 67 8.33 1.16 -2.30
CA CYS A 67 7.28 1.82 -1.54
C CYS A 67 7.42 3.34 -1.63
N PHE A 68 6.30 3.99 -1.94
CA PHE A 68 6.15 5.43 -1.78
C PHE A 68 5.26 5.72 -0.58
N GLU A 69 5.51 6.84 0.09
CA GLU A 69 4.62 7.37 1.09
C GLU A 69 4.07 8.71 0.60
N LEU A 70 2.77 8.86 0.68
CA LEU A 70 2.07 10.10 0.36
C LEU A 70 1.34 10.56 1.60
N ALA A 71 1.64 11.76 2.09
CA ALA A 71 1.09 12.27 3.33
C ALA A 71 0.64 13.72 3.18
N GLY A 72 -0.52 14.05 3.72
CA GLY A 72 -1.06 15.39 3.72
C GLY A 72 -2.58 15.37 3.80
N GLU A 73 -3.17 16.52 4.09
CA GLU A 73 -4.64 16.63 4.21
C GLU A 73 -5.39 16.39 2.90
N ASP A 74 -4.71 16.55 1.76
CA ASP A 74 -5.28 16.38 0.43
C ASP A 74 -4.92 15.02 -0.20
N VAL A 75 -4.43 14.07 0.60
CA VAL A 75 -3.96 12.78 0.08
C VAL A 75 -5.05 12.02 -0.67
N GLU A 76 -6.29 12.06 -0.18
CA GLU A 76 -7.41 11.39 -0.85
C GLU A 76 -7.70 11.99 -2.22
N ASP A 77 -7.67 13.31 -2.31
CA ASP A 77 -7.91 14.01 -3.58
C ASP A 77 -6.82 13.70 -4.61
N VAL A 78 -5.58 13.62 -4.16
CA VAL A 78 -4.46 13.28 -5.04
C VAL A 78 -4.63 11.86 -5.60
N LEU A 79 -4.88 10.89 -4.73
CA LEU A 79 -5.05 9.49 -5.14
C LEU A 79 -6.31 9.30 -6.00
N ALA A 80 -7.38 10.01 -5.70
CA ALA A 80 -8.64 9.89 -6.43
C ALA A 80 -8.52 10.27 -7.90
N GLN A 81 -7.49 11.00 -8.29
CA GLN A 81 -7.25 11.34 -9.70
C GLN A 81 -6.96 10.10 -10.55
N GLY A 82 -6.49 9.02 -9.97
CA GLY A 82 -6.17 7.80 -10.69
C GLY A 82 -6.62 6.50 -10.05
N CYS A 83 -7.39 6.56 -8.97
CA CYS A 83 -7.86 5.39 -8.24
C CYS A 83 -9.39 5.40 -8.20
N SER A 84 -10.00 4.27 -8.59
CA SER A 84 -11.45 4.14 -8.60
C SER A 84 -12.04 3.70 -7.26
N LEU A 85 -11.21 3.32 -6.31
CA LEU A 85 -11.69 2.93 -4.98
C LEU A 85 -12.23 4.14 -4.23
N ASP A 86 -13.22 3.89 -3.38
CA ASP A 86 -13.70 4.89 -2.43
C ASP A 86 -12.67 4.97 -1.30
N LEU A 87 -11.99 6.10 -1.22
CA LEU A 87 -10.95 6.34 -0.23
C LEU A 87 -11.46 7.10 1.00
N HIS A 88 -12.78 7.29 1.09
CA HIS A 88 -13.36 7.97 2.25
C HIS A 88 -13.02 7.19 3.53
N PRO A 89 -12.68 7.89 4.63
CA PRO A 89 -12.26 7.20 5.86
C PRO A 89 -13.29 6.23 6.44
N SER A 90 -14.58 6.40 6.15
CA SER A 90 -15.61 5.44 6.61
C SER A 90 -15.54 4.12 5.89
N VAL A 91 -14.94 4.08 4.70
CA VAL A 91 -14.81 2.87 3.86
C VAL A 91 -13.38 2.35 3.88
N PHE A 92 -12.41 3.25 3.93
CA PHE A 92 -10.99 2.91 3.90
C PHE A 92 -10.28 3.59 5.06
N PRO A 93 -10.50 3.12 6.30
CA PRO A 93 -9.91 3.73 7.49
C PRO A 93 -8.42 3.39 7.63
N PRO A 94 -7.70 4.06 8.54
CA PRO A 94 -6.36 3.62 8.90
C PRO A 94 -6.35 2.13 9.26
N GLY A 95 -5.36 1.40 8.76
CA GLY A 95 -5.32 -0.06 8.86
C GLY A 95 -5.95 -0.75 7.66
N GLY A 96 -6.60 -0.01 6.76
CA GLY A 96 -7.09 -0.57 5.51
C GLY A 96 -5.97 -0.78 4.51
N CYS A 97 -6.06 -1.84 3.71
CA CYS A 97 -5.16 -2.03 2.58
C CYS A 97 -5.94 -2.66 1.43
N ALA A 98 -5.51 -2.38 0.21
CA ALA A 98 -6.21 -2.89 -0.97
C ALA A 98 -5.25 -3.04 -2.13
N GLN A 99 -5.45 -4.08 -2.92
CA GLN A 99 -4.78 -4.27 -4.19
C GLN A 99 -5.65 -3.64 -5.26
N THR A 100 -5.14 -2.67 -5.97
CA THR A 100 -5.91 -1.90 -6.93
C THR A 100 -5.02 -1.31 -8.02
N LEU A 101 -5.64 -0.62 -8.98
CA LEU A 101 -4.91 0.17 -9.95
C LEU A 101 -4.82 1.61 -9.46
N LEU A 102 -3.62 2.17 -9.56
CA LEU A 102 -3.40 3.61 -9.42
C LEU A 102 -2.84 4.08 -10.75
N ALA A 103 -3.61 4.90 -11.47
CA ALA A 103 -3.38 5.17 -12.88
C ALA A 103 -3.34 3.83 -13.63
N ARG A 104 -2.21 3.46 -14.25
CA ARG A 104 -2.07 2.20 -14.97
C ARG A 104 -1.25 1.14 -14.22
N ALA A 105 -0.81 1.45 -13.02
CA ALA A 105 0.04 0.56 -12.25
C ALA A 105 -0.78 -0.22 -11.22
N GLN A 106 -0.53 -1.52 -11.12
CA GLN A 106 -1.09 -2.32 -10.04
C GLN A 106 -0.29 -2.03 -8.78
N VAL A 107 -0.99 -1.67 -7.72
CA VAL A 107 -0.38 -1.28 -6.45
C VAL A 107 -1.07 -1.97 -5.28
N ILE A 108 -0.40 -1.93 -4.13
CA ILE A 108 -1.04 -2.16 -2.85
C ILE A 108 -1.11 -0.80 -2.17
N LEU A 109 -2.31 -0.37 -1.80
CA LEU A 109 -2.50 0.84 -0.99
C LEU A 109 -2.68 0.43 0.46
N HIS A 110 -1.97 1.09 1.36
CA HIS A 110 -2.10 0.89 2.79
C HIS A 110 -2.25 2.24 3.46
N ARG A 111 -3.42 2.48 4.08
CA ARG A 111 -3.63 3.70 4.86
C ARG A 111 -3.09 3.49 6.25
N THR A 112 -1.97 4.15 6.57
CA THR A 112 -1.31 3.99 7.86
C THR A 112 -1.79 4.99 8.90
N ASP A 113 -2.41 6.09 8.44
CA ASP A 113 -2.80 7.23 9.27
C ASP A 113 -3.91 7.96 8.52
N PRO A 114 -4.77 8.77 9.16
CA PRO A 114 -5.84 9.47 8.45
C PRO A 114 -5.37 10.28 7.24
N GLU A 115 -4.15 10.80 7.28
CA GLU A 115 -3.61 11.63 6.21
C GLU A 115 -2.37 11.03 5.55
N ARG A 116 -2.18 9.71 5.65
CA ARG A 116 -0.97 9.05 5.12
C ARG A 116 -1.30 7.72 4.50
N PHE A 117 -0.79 7.52 3.28
CA PHE A 117 -0.85 6.25 2.57
C PHE A 117 0.54 5.77 2.21
N ARG A 118 0.74 4.46 2.22
CA ARG A 118 1.87 3.80 1.58
C ARG A 118 1.38 3.15 0.31
N ILE A 119 2.20 3.23 -0.73
CA ILE A 119 1.89 2.73 -2.07
C ILE A 119 3.01 1.80 -2.47
N PHE A 120 2.69 0.50 -2.61
CA PHE A 120 3.65 -0.51 -2.99
C PHE A 120 3.46 -0.84 -4.46
N VAL A 121 4.53 -0.77 -5.24
CA VAL A 121 4.47 -0.95 -6.69
C VAL A 121 5.67 -1.76 -7.16
N ARG A 122 5.51 -2.49 -8.27
CA ARG A 122 6.61 -3.23 -8.88
C ARG A 122 7.71 -2.27 -9.35
N PRO A 123 9.00 -2.63 -9.22
CA PRO A 123 10.10 -1.73 -9.60
C PRO A 123 10.02 -1.26 -11.06
N SER A 124 9.51 -2.10 -11.96
CA SER A 124 9.37 -1.74 -13.38
C SER A 124 8.41 -0.57 -13.61
N TYR A 125 7.46 -0.36 -12.70
CA TYR A 125 6.49 0.75 -12.79
C TYR A 125 6.89 1.95 -11.92
N GLU A 126 7.99 1.86 -11.18
CA GLU A 126 8.39 2.93 -10.27
C GLU A 126 8.58 4.28 -10.98
N PRO A 127 9.32 4.37 -12.09
CA PRO A 127 9.50 5.66 -12.76
C PRO A 127 8.18 6.24 -13.26
N TYR A 128 7.32 5.40 -13.81
CA TYR A 128 6.00 5.83 -14.30
C TYR A 128 5.14 6.37 -13.16
N LEU A 129 5.05 5.61 -12.07
CA LEU A 129 4.18 5.99 -10.96
C LEU A 129 4.71 7.22 -10.22
N ARG A 130 6.03 7.34 -10.07
CA ARG A 130 6.64 8.53 -9.49
C ARG A 130 6.25 9.78 -10.29
N ALA A 131 6.39 9.71 -11.61
CA ALA A 131 6.06 10.84 -12.48
C ALA A 131 4.58 11.19 -12.39
N TRP A 132 3.72 10.16 -12.36
CA TRP A 132 2.28 10.38 -12.25
C TRP A 132 1.91 11.04 -10.92
N LEU A 133 2.50 10.56 -9.81
CA LEU A 133 2.22 11.12 -8.48
C LEU A 133 2.72 12.56 -8.37
N GLU A 134 3.91 12.85 -8.89
CA GLU A 134 4.45 14.21 -8.90
C GLU A 134 3.56 15.16 -9.69
N ASP A 135 3.05 14.71 -10.84
CA ASP A 135 2.13 15.49 -11.64
C ASP A 135 0.79 15.70 -10.91
N ALA A 136 0.26 14.66 -10.29
CA ALA A 136 -1.00 14.74 -9.55
C ALA A 136 -0.91 15.71 -8.38
N LEU A 137 0.24 15.79 -7.71
CA LEU A 137 0.47 16.73 -6.61
C LEU A 137 0.44 18.19 -7.06
N THR A 138 0.84 18.48 -8.29
CA THR A 138 0.88 19.82 -8.82
C THR A 138 -0.39 20.18 -9.61
N SER A 139 -1.31 19.23 -9.78
CA SER A 139 -2.50 19.43 -10.59
C SER A 139 -3.51 20.33 -9.89
N PRO A 140 -4.04 21.36 -10.58
CA PRO A 140 -5.10 22.21 -10.04
C PRO A 140 -6.39 21.45 -9.71
N ARG A 141 -6.58 20.24 -10.26
CA ARG A 141 -7.77 19.43 -10.01
C ARG A 141 -7.92 19.05 -8.54
N SER A 142 -6.81 18.86 -7.81
CA SER A 142 -6.87 18.58 -6.38
C SER A 142 -7.60 19.66 -5.61
N SER A 143 -7.31 20.92 -5.93
CA SER A 143 -7.96 22.05 -5.29
C SER A 143 -9.43 22.19 -5.65
N LEU A 144 -9.77 21.87 -6.91
CA LEU A 144 -11.15 21.97 -7.39
C LEU A 144 -12.06 20.92 -6.75
N ARG A 145 -11.55 19.74 -6.48
CA ARG A 145 -12.34 18.64 -5.89
C ARG A 145 -12.78 18.91 -4.46
N ARG A 146 -12.16 19.84 -3.79
CA ARG A 146 -12.49 20.19 -2.41
C ARG A 146 -13.71 21.08 -2.29
N ARG A 147 -14.18 21.58 -3.39
CA ARG A 147 -15.35 22.45 -3.41
C ARG A 147 -16.64 21.62 -3.65
#